data_9241e5147f2451cd8640828b328e2c8c
#
_entry.id   9241e5147f2451cd8640828b328e2c8c
#
_cell.length_a   1.000
_cell.length_b   1.000
_cell.length_c   1.000
_cell.angle_alpha   90.00
_cell.angle_beta   90.00
_cell.angle_gamma   90.00
#
_symmetry.space_group_name_H-M   'P 1'
#
loop_
_entity.id
_entity.type
_entity.pdbx_description
1 polymer ?
#
loop_
_entity_poly.entity_id
_entity_poly.type
_entity_poly.pdbx_seq_one_letter_code
_entity_poly.pdbx_strand_id
1 'polypeptide(L)'
;MKDLISKTGLLFRISAVDYQRDNLAFVTVDKANAIDMLTHLKNLEGFTHLVLISCVDWIEDGKFQLTYFLNNPVKKIDLGVRTMIDRENAEMVSCHTLWKHVETYQRELREMYGIDFPGSPGVNENFILEGWDQIPPMRRDFDTMKYSEETFVFREGRGTNDPAKYMKEKLYPNSPLNAQATEDEK
;
A
#
# COMPACT_ATOMS: atom_id res chain seq x y z
N MET A 1 5.09 -5.84 23.84
CA MET A 1 4.54 -6.31 22.56
C MET A 1 3.88 -7.68 22.67
N LYS A 2 4.58 -8.75 23.03
CA LYS A 2 4.02 -10.12 23.10
C LYS A 2 2.77 -10.23 23.97
N ASP A 3 2.78 -9.67 25.17
CA ASP A 3 1.63 -9.68 26.10
C ASP A 3 0.41 -8.93 25.52
N LEU A 4 0.66 -7.82 24.83
CA LEU A 4 -0.38 -7.07 24.13
C LEU A 4 -1.05 -7.95 23.06
N ILE A 5 -0.23 -8.55 22.20
CA ILE A 5 -0.74 -9.40 21.11
C ILE A 5 -1.47 -10.63 21.65
N SER A 6 -0.96 -11.24 22.73
CA SER A 6 -1.64 -12.36 23.39
C SER A 6 -3.01 -11.96 23.92
N LYS A 7 -3.13 -10.83 24.59
CA LYS A 7 -4.41 -10.30 25.09
C LYS A 7 -5.38 -9.97 23.95
N THR A 8 -4.88 -9.29 22.91
CA THR A 8 -5.70 -8.95 21.74
C THR A 8 -6.15 -10.20 21.01
N GLY A 9 -5.30 -11.24 20.94
CA GLY A 9 -5.63 -12.53 20.35
C GLY A 9 -6.73 -13.32 21.06
N LEU A 10 -7.04 -13.00 22.33
CA LEU A 10 -8.18 -13.58 23.03
C LEU A 10 -9.52 -12.94 22.58
N LEU A 11 -9.48 -11.72 22.08
CA LEU A 11 -10.67 -10.95 21.66
C LEU A 11 -10.91 -11.02 20.15
N PHE A 12 -9.83 -11.03 19.38
CA PHE A 12 -9.87 -11.01 17.93
C PHE A 12 -9.11 -12.22 17.36
N ARG A 13 -9.66 -12.82 16.32
CA ARG A 13 -8.99 -13.92 15.62
C ARG A 13 -7.82 -13.36 14.81
N ILE A 14 -6.61 -13.50 15.35
CA ILE A 14 -5.35 -13.17 14.67
C ILE A 14 -4.89 -14.41 13.89
N SER A 15 -4.77 -14.29 12.57
CA SER A 15 -4.36 -15.39 11.69
C SER A 15 -2.84 -15.53 11.58
N ALA A 16 -2.11 -14.43 11.71
CA ALA A 16 -0.66 -14.41 11.68
C ALA A 16 -0.09 -13.27 12.52
N VAL A 17 1.10 -13.50 13.08
CA VAL A 17 1.88 -12.50 13.83
C VAL A 17 3.30 -12.52 13.31
N ASP A 18 3.82 -11.35 12.96
CA ASP A 18 5.17 -11.16 12.46
C ASP A 18 5.90 -10.14 13.32
N TYR A 19 6.87 -10.58 14.10
CA TYR A 19 7.70 -9.75 14.99
C TYR A 19 8.94 -9.28 14.25
N GLN A 20 9.01 -8.01 13.90
CA GLN A 20 10.17 -7.42 13.22
C GLN A 20 11.25 -6.96 14.20
N ARG A 21 10.82 -6.40 15.34
CA ARG A 21 11.68 -5.90 16.43
C ARG A 21 10.94 -6.03 17.75
N ASP A 22 11.61 -5.77 18.86
CA ASP A 22 11.00 -5.79 20.20
C ASP A 22 9.83 -4.81 20.35
N ASN A 23 9.89 -3.69 19.60
CA ASN A 23 8.89 -2.64 19.63
C ASN A 23 8.03 -2.57 18.36
N LEU A 24 8.20 -3.46 17.38
CA LEU A 24 7.47 -3.48 16.13
C LEU A 24 6.98 -4.88 15.79
N ALA A 25 5.69 -5.03 15.59
CA ALA A 25 5.08 -6.25 15.10
C ALA A 25 3.97 -5.96 14.08
N PHE A 26 3.63 -6.96 13.29
CA PHE A 26 2.47 -6.95 12.42
C PHE A 26 1.55 -8.11 12.79
N VAL A 27 0.26 -7.85 12.78
CA VAL A 27 -0.77 -8.85 12.99
C VAL A 27 -1.72 -8.89 11.80
N THR A 28 -2.12 -10.06 11.40
CA THR A 28 -3.09 -10.23 10.31
C THR A 28 -4.42 -10.66 10.87
N VAL A 29 -5.48 -9.97 10.50
CA VAL A 29 -6.86 -10.24 10.94
C VAL A 29 -7.81 -10.28 9.75
N ASP A 30 -8.94 -10.93 9.94
CA ASP A 30 -10.00 -10.95 8.93
C ASP A 30 -10.59 -9.56 8.71
N LYS A 31 -11.01 -9.25 7.47
CA LYS A 31 -11.64 -7.97 7.08
C LYS A 31 -12.75 -7.55 8.05
N ALA A 32 -13.60 -8.49 8.45
CA ALA A 32 -14.74 -8.25 9.34
C ALA A 32 -14.34 -7.74 10.74
N ASN A 33 -13.17 -8.13 11.23
CA ASN A 33 -12.71 -7.80 12.59
C ASN A 33 -11.71 -6.63 12.61
N ALA A 34 -11.27 -6.14 11.46
CA ALA A 34 -10.20 -5.16 11.37
C ALA A 34 -10.58 -3.83 12.05
N ILE A 35 -11.77 -3.29 11.78
CA ILE A 35 -12.22 -1.99 12.35
C ILE A 35 -12.44 -2.11 13.86
N ASP A 36 -13.01 -3.21 14.34
CA ASP A 36 -13.23 -3.46 15.76
C ASP A 36 -11.89 -3.56 16.51
N MET A 37 -10.92 -4.25 15.91
CA MET A 37 -9.57 -4.33 16.45
C MET A 37 -8.89 -2.94 16.49
N LEU A 38 -8.99 -2.15 15.42
CA LEU A 38 -8.45 -0.79 15.39
C LEU A 38 -9.09 0.09 16.48
N THR A 39 -10.40 -0.05 16.68
CA THR A 39 -11.16 0.66 17.74
C THR A 39 -10.67 0.26 19.12
N HIS A 40 -10.48 -1.03 19.37
CA HIS A 40 -9.94 -1.55 20.62
C HIS A 40 -8.53 -1.03 20.89
N LEU A 41 -7.64 -1.13 19.91
CA LEU A 41 -6.25 -0.69 20.03
C LEU A 41 -6.15 0.80 20.34
N LYS A 42 -6.98 1.63 19.68
CA LYS A 42 -7.01 3.06 19.93
C LYS A 42 -7.53 3.39 21.33
N ASN A 43 -8.71 2.88 21.68
CA ASN A 43 -9.44 3.32 22.85
C ASN A 43 -8.95 2.69 24.15
N LEU A 44 -8.44 1.45 24.10
CA LEU A 44 -8.08 0.69 25.30
C LEU A 44 -6.58 0.41 25.45
N GLU A 45 -5.86 0.29 24.33
CA GLU A 45 -4.43 -0.04 24.37
C GLU A 45 -3.51 1.15 24.13
N GLY A 46 -4.09 2.35 23.83
CA GLY A 46 -3.35 3.59 23.73
C GLY A 46 -2.62 3.81 22.39
N PHE A 47 -3.02 3.15 21.32
CA PHE A 47 -2.54 3.43 19.96
C PHE A 47 -3.28 4.65 19.40
N THR A 48 -2.94 5.81 19.90
CA THR A 48 -3.65 7.07 19.60
C THR A 48 -3.29 7.64 18.22
N HIS A 49 -2.16 7.23 17.65
CA HIS A 49 -1.68 7.73 16.38
C HIS A 49 -1.71 6.66 15.30
N LEU A 50 -2.47 6.91 14.22
CA LEU A 50 -2.37 6.16 12.99
C LEU A 50 -1.33 6.88 12.11
N VAL A 51 -0.26 6.18 11.77
CA VAL A 51 0.87 6.74 11.03
C VAL A 51 0.55 6.82 9.55
N LEU A 52 0.04 5.70 8.99
CA LEU A 52 -0.34 5.59 7.59
C LEU A 52 -1.27 4.38 7.35
N ILE A 53 -1.90 4.37 6.18
CA ILE A 53 -2.50 3.17 5.61
C ILE A 53 -1.75 2.86 4.33
N SER A 54 -1.25 1.62 4.20
CA SER A 54 -0.52 1.14 3.02
C SER A 54 -1.29 0.01 2.36
N CYS A 55 -1.11 -0.13 1.05
CA CYS A 55 -1.67 -1.22 0.27
C CYS A 55 -0.57 -1.96 -0.49
N VAL A 56 -0.68 -3.29 -0.55
CA VAL A 56 0.13 -4.16 -1.41
C VAL A 56 -0.82 -4.93 -2.32
N ASP A 57 -0.54 -4.92 -3.62
CA ASP A 57 -1.29 -5.68 -4.63
C ASP A 57 -0.70 -7.09 -4.76
N TRP A 58 -1.42 -8.08 -4.25
CA TRP A 58 -1.14 -9.51 -4.41
C TRP A 58 -1.96 -10.04 -5.59
N ILE A 59 -1.54 -9.69 -6.80
CA ILE A 59 -2.27 -10.04 -8.03
C ILE A 59 -2.39 -11.55 -8.21
N GLU A 60 -1.37 -12.32 -7.78
CA GLU A 60 -1.34 -13.78 -7.84
C GLU A 60 -2.44 -14.42 -6.97
N ASP A 61 -2.78 -13.77 -5.86
CA ASP A 61 -3.82 -14.23 -4.91
C ASP A 61 -5.18 -13.55 -5.16
N GLY A 62 -5.26 -12.61 -6.12
CA GLY A 62 -6.46 -11.82 -6.38
C GLY A 62 -6.86 -10.93 -5.20
N LYS A 63 -5.90 -10.43 -4.42
CA LYS A 63 -6.17 -9.69 -3.19
C LYS A 63 -5.32 -8.43 -3.05
N PHE A 64 -5.87 -7.44 -2.34
CA PHE A 64 -5.11 -6.35 -1.76
C PHE A 64 -4.87 -6.61 -0.27
N GLN A 65 -3.65 -6.36 0.19
CA GLN A 65 -3.31 -6.33 1.61
C GLN A 65 -3.30 -4.88 2.09
N LEU A 66 -4.26 -4.50 2.92
CA LEU A 66 -4.23 -3.24 3.63
C LEU A 66 -3.45 -3.38 4.94
N THR A 67 -2.59 -2.42 5.24
CA THR A 67 -1.84 -2.34 6.49
C THR A 67 -2.10 -0.99 7.17
N TYR A 68 -2.73 -1.02 8.33
CA TYR A 68 -2.91 0.13 9.21
C TYR A 68 -1.74 0.19 10.18
N PHE A 69 -0.89 1.18 10.04
CA PHE A 69 0.31 1.32 10.86
C PHE A 69 0.03 2.27 12.04
N LEU A 70 0.06 1.72 13.24
CA LEU A 70 -0.32 2.40 14.47
C LEU A 70 0.88 2.62 15.38
N ASN A 71 0.92 3.76 16.06
CA ASN A 71 1.92 4.08 17.07
C ASN A 71 1.26 4.33 18.43
N ASN A 72 1.88 3.75 19.47
CA ASN A 72 1.61 4.10 20.85
C ASN A 72 2.76 4.95 21.38
N PRO A 73 2.60 6.28 21.50
CA PRO A 73 3.69 7.18 21.85
C PRO A 73 4.15 7.02 23.33
N VAL A 74 3.27 6.54 24.19
CA VAL A 74 3.58 6.34 25.62
C VAL A 74 4.44 5.11 25.83
N LYS A 75 4.04 3.98 25.23
CA LYS A 75 4.77 2.70 25.30
C LYS A 75 5.93 2.63 24.30
N LYS A 76 6.03 3.59 23.36
CA LYS A 76 7.02 3.64 22.26
C LYS A 76 7.06 2.34 21.44
N ILE A 77 5.87 1.85 21.08
CA ILE A 77 5.69 0.63 20.28
C ILE A 77 4.84 0.93 19.05
N ASP A 78 5.13 0.21 17.99
CA ASP A 78 4.45 0.29 16.71
C ASP A 78 3.76 -1.05 16.39
N LEU A 79 2.57 -0.99 15.83
CA LEU A 79 1.82 -2.17 15.44
C LEU A 79 1.19 -1.97 14.06
N GLY A 80 1.52 -2.85 13.12
CA GLY A 80 0.83 -2.93 11.85
C GLY A 80 -0.34 -3.92 11.92
N VAL A 81 -1.56 -3.47 11.64
CA VAL A 81 -2.74 -4.33 11.50
C VAL A 81 -2.97 -4.57 10.02
N ARG A 82 -2.77 -5.82 9.57
CA ARG A 82 -2.95 -6.25 8.18
C ARG A 82 -4.30 -6.91 8.01
N THR A 83 -4.95 -6.61 6.90
CA THR A 83 -6.15 -7.34 6.46
C THR A 83 -6.14 -7.54 4.95
N MET A 84 -6.68 -8.66 4.50
CA MET A 84 -6.81 -8.98 3.08
C MET A 84 -8.21 -8.64 2.62
N ILE A 85 -8.31 -7.94 1.48
CA ILE A 85 -9.57 -7.65 0.81
C ILE A 85 -9.53 -8.18 -0.62
N ASP A 86 -10.69 -8.45 -1.19
CA ASP A 86 -10.81 -8.91 -2.56
C ASP A 86 -10.35 -7.82 -3.54
N ARG A 87 -9.65 -8.21 -4.62
CA ARG A 87 -9.09 -7.27 -5.59
C ARG A 87 -10.13 -6.77 -6.60
N GLU A 88 -11.11 -7.61 -6.94
CA GLU A 88 -12.16 -7.26 -7.89
C GLU A 88 -13.26 -6.43 -7.22
N ASN A 89 -13.64 -6.82 -5.98
CA ASN A 89 -14.60 -6.11 -5.15
C ASN A 89 -13.87 -5.40 -4.00
N ALA A 90 -12.92 -4.53 -4.37
CA ALA A 90 -12.04 -3.88 -3.43
C ALA A 90 -12.79 -2.82 -2.60
N GLU A 91 -13.21 -3.21 -1.41
CA GLU A 91 -13.94 -2.35 -0.48
C GLU A 91 -13.48 -2.60 0.95
N MET A 92 -13.35 -1.56 1.74
CA MET A 92 -13.09 -1.62 3.18
C MET A 92 -13.82 -0.50 3.91
N VAL A 93 -14.48 -0.83 5.01
CA VAL A 93 -15.17 0.15 5.85
C VAL A 93 -14.20 1.22 6.32
N SER A 94 -14.63 2.49 6.25
CA SER A 94 -13.82 3.62 6.68
C SER A 94 -13.61 3.64 8.19
N CYS A 95 -12.39 3.95 8.62
CA CYS A 95 -12.05 4.24 10.02
C CYS A 95 -11.82 5.73 10.30
N HIS A 96 -12.38 6.65 9.49
CA HIS A 96 -12.21 8.09 9.65
C HIS A 96 -12.79 8.60 10.97
N THR A 97 -13.80 7.94 11.54
CA THR A 97 -14.34 8.25 12.86
C THR A 97 -13.33 8.02 13.99
N LEU A 98 -12.39 7.12 13.78
CA LEU A 98 -11.29 6.89 14.70
C LEU A 98 -10.19 7.94 14.54
N TRP A 99 -9.77 8.22 13.28
CA TRP A 99 -8.75 9.21 12.97
C TRP A 99 -9.16 10.02 11.75
N LYS A 100 -9.41 11.31 11.90
CA LYS A 100 -9.91 12.17 10.82
C LYS A 100 -9.00 12.21 9.59
N HIS A 101 -7.68 12.22 9.79
CA HIS A 101 -6.71 12.28 8.68
C HIS A 101 -6.67 11.01 7.81
N VAL A 102 -7.35 9.94 8.21
CA VAL A 102 -7.52 8.72 7.42
C VAL A 102 -8.19 9.00 6.07
N GLU A 103 -9.06 9.99 5.99
CA GLU A 103 -9.74 10.38 4.76
C GLU A 103 -8.76 10.63 3.60
N THR A 104 -7.61 11.25 3.88
CA THR A 104 -6.58 11.51 2.89
C THR A 104 -5.93 10.22 2.37
N TYR A 105 -5.57 9.29 3.27
CA TYR A 105 -5.03 7.98 2.87
C TYR A 105 -6.05 7.14 2.09
N GLN A 106 -7.31 7.18 2.50
CA GLN A 106 -8.38 6.42 1.83
C GLN A 106 -8.67 6.99 0.43
N ARG A 107 -8.65 8.31 0.28
CA ARG A 107 -8.77 8.95 -1.03
C ARG A 107 -7.59 8.59 -1.95
N GLU A 108 -6.36 8.59 -1.43
CA GLU A 108 -5.17 8.13 -2.14
C GLU A 108 -5.32 6.67 -2.59
N LEU A 109 -5.69 5.77 -1.68
CA LEU A 109 -5.85 4.35 -1.99
C LEU A 109 -6.98 4.08 -3.00
N ARG A 110 -8.05 4.90 -2.97
CA ARG A 110 -9.09 4.83 -3.99
C ARG A 110 -8.56 5.21 -5.36
N GLU A 111 -7.84 6.29 -5.47
CA GLU A 111 -7.31 6.76 -6.76
C GLU A 111 -6.21 5.82 -7.27
N MET A 112 -5.31 5.38 -6.41
CA MET A 112 -4.12 4.61 -6.80
C MET A 112 -4.37 3.12 -7.01
N TYR A 113 -5.35 2.53 -6.30
CA TYR A 113 -5.65 1.09 -6.34
C TYR A 113 -7.10 0.77 -6.72
N GLY A 114 -8.01 1.75 -6.67
CA GLY A 114 -9.44 1.55 -6.90
C GLY A 114 -10.17 0.92 -5.71
N ILE A 115 -9.64 1.09 -4.49
CA ILE A 115 -10.27 0.54 -3.28
C ILE A 115 -11.34 1.50 -2.79
N ASP A 116 -12.58 1.03 -2.61
CA ASP A 116 -13.66 1.83 -2.07
C ASP A 116 -13.66 1.85 -0.53
N PHE A 117 -14.01 3.01 0.04
CA PHE A 117 -14.10 3.20 1.49
C PHE A 117 -15.44 3.83 1.86
N PRO A 118 -16.53 3.05 1.92
CA PRO A 118 -17.84 3.55 2.30
C PRO A 118 -17.79 4.29 3.63
N GLY A 119 -18.40 5.48 3.66
CA GLY A 119 -18.44 6.35 4.82
C GLY A 119 -17.20 7.25 5.00
N SER A 120 -16.22 7.21 4.09
CA SER A 120 -15.10 8.15 4.10
C SER A 120 -15.51 9.46 3.45
N PRO A 121 -15.32 10.62 4.13
CA PRO A 121 -15.59 11.93 3.53
C PRO A 121 -14.70 12.18 2.29
N GLY A 122 -15.26 12.74 1.23
CA GLY A 122 -14.52 13.17 0.06
C GLY A 122 -13.78 12.05 -0.69
N VAL A 123 -14.10 10.76 -0.45
CA VAL A 123 -13.37 9.62 -1.04
C VAL A 123 -13.40 9.61 -2.57
N ASN A 124 -14.41 10.22 -3.18
CA ASN A 124 -14.55 10.32 -4.63
C ASN A 124 -13.94 11.60 -5.22
N GLU A 125 -13.38 12.48 -4.40
CA GLU A 125 -12.65 13.64 -4.86
C GLU A 125 -11.27 13.22 -5.35
N ASN A 126 -10.81 13.84 -6.46
CA ASN A 126 -9.48 13.57 -7.00
C ASN A 126 -8.40 13.87 -5.95
N PHE A 127 -7.40 12.99 -5.85
CA PHE A 127 -6.26 13.19 -4.97
C PHE A 127 -5.15 13.96 -5.69
N ILE A 128 -4.60 13.39 -6.77
CA ILE A 128 -3.57 14.02 -7.62
C ILE A 128 -3.77 13.74 -9.11
N LEU A 129 -4.63 12.78 -9.50
CA LEU A 129 -4.79 12.34 -10.89
C LEU A 129 -6.09 12.89 -11.48
N GLU A 130 -6.10 14.18 -11.81
CA GLU A 130 -7.25 14.79 -12.48
C GLU A 130 -7.42 14.22 -13.91
N GLY A 131 -8.64 13.78 -14.22
CA GLY A 131 -8.98 13.25 -15.55
C GLY A 131 -8.39 11.87 -15.86
N TRP A 132 -7.96 11.10 -14.83
CA TRP A 132 -7.48 9.74 -15.01
C TRP A 132 -8.64 8.80 -15.37
N ASP A 133 -8.56 8.15 -16.53
CA ASP A 133 -9.58 7.28 -17.11
C ASP A 133 -9.10 5.82 -17.31
N GLN A 134 -7.87 5.51 -16.87
CA GLN A 134 -7.28 4.19 -16.99
C GLN A 134 -7.40 3.40 -15.69
N ILE A 135 -6.90 2.16 -15.70
CA ILE A 135 -6.79 1.38 -14.46
C ILE A 135 -5.94 2.13 -13.43
N PRO A 136 -6.21 2.00 -12.13
CA PRO A 136 -5.44 2.68 -11.10
C PRO A 136 -3.93 2.41 -11.22
N PRO A 137 -3.08 3.45 -11.17
CA PRO A 137 -1.68 3.36 -11.62
C PRO A 137 -0.75 2.58 -10.68
N MET A 138 -1.17 2.31 -9.45
CA MET A 138 -0.40 1.50 -8.50
C MET A 138 -0.77 0.01 -8.52
N ARG A 139 -1.75 -0.36 -9.34
CA ARG A 139 -2.04 -1.77 -9.60
C ARG A 139 -0.92 -2.41 -10.41
N ARG A 140 -0.56 -3.66 -10.11
CA ARG A 140 0.52 -4.40 -10.78
C ARG A 140 0.22 -4.75 -12.24
N ASP A 141 -1.03 -4.70 -12.66
CA ASP A 141 -1.46 -4.87 -14.05
C ASP A 141 -1.47 -3.58 -14.87
N PHE A 142 -1.09 -2.43 -14.28
CA PHE A 142 -0.87 -1.19 -15.00
C PHE A 142 0.52 -1.19 -15.66
N ASP A 143 0.54 -1.11 -17.00
CA ASP A 143 1.79 -1.03 -17.78
C ASP A 143 2.29 0.41 -17.85
N THR A 144 3.19 0.76 -16.92
CA THR A 144 3.79 2.08 -16.81
C THR A 144 4.67 2.43 -18.02
N MET A 145 5.30 1.43 -18.65
CA MET A 145 6.17 1.65 -19.80
C MET A 145 5.33 2.01 -21.03
N LYS A 146 4.31 1.21 -21.33
CA LYS A 146 3.37 1.47 -22.42
C LYS A 146 2.72 2.84 -22.26
N TYR A 147 2.21 3.16 -21.07
CA TYR A 147 1.63 4.46 -20.77
C TYR A 147 2.61 5.62 -21.04
N SER A 148 3.87 5.46 -20.61
CA SER A 148 4.90 6.48 -20.81
C SER A 148 5.22 6.70 -22.29
N GLU A 149 5.27 5.63 -23.08
CA GLU A 149 5.54 5.69 -24.51
C GLU A 149 4.38 6.33 -25.31
N GLU A 150 3.13 6.05 -24.92
CA GLU A 150 1.94 6.61 -25.57
C GLU A 150 1.66 8.06 -25.17
N THR A 151 2.01 8.46 -23.94
CA THR A 151 1.63 9.77 -23.38
C THR A 151 2.71 10.81 -23.55
N PHE A 152 3.98 10.44 -23.45
CA PHE A 152 5.09 11.40 -23.41
C PHE A 152 5.93 11.32 -24.68
N VAL A 153 6.19 12.51 -25.27
CA VAL A 153 7.08 12.63 -26.41
C VAL A 153 8.50 12.21 -26.02
N PHE A 154 9.16 11.49 -26.90
CA PHE A 154 10.58 11.14 -26.76
C PHE A 154 11.43 12.37 -26.49
N ARG A 155 12.25 12.33 -25.43
CA ARG A 155 13.17 13.41 -25.07
C ARG A 155 14.51 13.19 -25.73
N GLU A 156 15.02 14.19 -26.46
CA GLU A 156 16.37 14.15 -27.02
C GLU A 156 17.42 13.86 -25.93
N GLY A 157 18.37 12.99 -26.25
CA GLY A 157 19.41 12.56 -25.32
C GLY A 157 19.01 11.40 -24.40
N ARG A 158 17.79 10.88 -24.52
CA ARG A 158 17.35 9.65 -23.88
C ARG A 158 17.32 8.53 -24.92
N GLY A 159 18.12 7.49 -24.74
CA GLY A 159 18.14 6.32 -25.63
C GLY A 159 16.87 5.44 -25.53
N THR A 160 16.07 5.64 -24.47
CA THR A 160 14.85 4.87 -24.22
C THR A 160 13.93 5.60 -23.24
N ASN A 161 12.61 5.38 -23.32
CA ASN A 161 11.66 5.81 -22.32
C ASN A 161 11.54 4.83 -21.14
N ASP A 162 12.15 3.65 -21.22
CA ASP A 162 12.26 2.69 -20.12
C ASP A 162 13.18 3.24 -19.02
N PRO A 163 12.64 3.60 -17.83
CA PRO A 163 13.44 4.12 -16.74
C PRO A 163 14.50 3.14 -16.24
N ALA A 164 14.21 1.84 -16.26
CA ALA A 164 15.13 0.81 -15.81
C ALA A 164 16.33 0.69 -16.77
N LYS A 165 16.08 0.70 -18.07
CA LYS A 165 17.14 0.67 -19.10
C LYS A 165 18.00 1.95 -19.02
N TYR A 166 17.37 3.11 -18.94
CA TYR A 166 18.07 4.38 -18.81
C TYR A 166 18.96 4.46 -17.56
N MET A 167 18.44 4.05 -16.40
CA MET A 167 19.19 4.04 -15.15
C MET A 167 20.36 3.05 -15.20
N LYS A 168 20.14 1.88 -15.78
CA LYS A 168 21.18 0.86 -15.98
C LYS A 168 22.33 1.37 -16.85
N GLU A 169 22.03 2.01 -17.97
CA GLU A 169 23.01 2.62 -18.85
C GLU A 169 23.81 3.75 -18.16
N LYS A 170 23.13 4.59 -17.37
CA LYS A 170 23.75 5.70 -16.63
C LYS A 170 24.63 5.25 -15.47
N LEU A 171 24.13 4.29 -14.66
CA LEU A 171 24.83 3.85 -13.45
C LEU A 171 25.93 2.82 -13.75
N TYR A 172 25.73 2.02 -14.81
CA TYR A 172 26.64 0.92 -15.15
C TYR A 172 27.02 0.92 -16.65
N PRO A 173 27.61 2.01 -17.18
CA PRO A 173 27.86 2.15 -18.61
C PRO A 173 28.79 1.07 -19.17
N ASN A 174 29.65 0.47 -18.34
CA ASN A 174 30.62 -0.57 -18.70
C ASN A 174 30.20 -1.97 -18.20
N SER A 175 28.94 -2.19 -17.90
CA SER A 175 28.48 -3.50 -17.45
C SER A 175 28.53 -4.52 -18.59
N PRO A 176 29.04 -5.74 -18.35
CA PRO A 176 29.03 -6.83 -19.34
C PRO A 176 27.62 -7.17 -19.85
N LEU A 177 26.58 -6.87 -19.06
CA LEU A 177 25.17 -7.04 -19.42
C LEU A 177 24.72 -6.04 -20.49
N ASN A 178 25.41 -4.90 -20.68
CA ASN A 178 25.11 -3.95 -21.75
C ASN A 178 25.75 -4.35 -23.08
N ALA A 179 26.80 -5.18 -23.06
CA ALA A 179 27.48 -5.67 -24.27
C ALA A 179 26.66 -6.77 -24.99
N GLN A 180 25.86 -7.54 -24.26
CA GLN A 180 25.02 -8.60 -24.84
C GLN A 180 23.79 -8.08 -25.58
N ALA A 181 23.24 -6.92 -25.16
CA ALA A 181 22.05 -6.34 -25.80
C ALA A 181 22.30 -5.80 -27.24
N THR A 182 23.54 -5.55 -27.59
CA THR A 182 23.93 -5.06 -28.95
C THR A 182 24.20 -6.18 -29.96
N GLU A 183 24.30 -7.45 -29.52
CA GLU A 183 24.48 -8.59 -30.40
C GLU A 183 23.13 -9.24 -30.81
N ASP A 184 22.08 -9.09 -30.02
CA ASP A 184 20.74 -9.62 -30.32
C ASP A 184 19.90 -8.69 -31.25
N GLU A 185 20.36 -7.47 -31.52
CA GLU A 185 19.73 -6.52 -32.47
C GLU A 185 20.38 -6.46 -33.85
N LYS A 186 21.24 -7.44 -34.19
CA LYS A 186 21.82 -7.62 -35.56
C LYS A 186 21.34 -8.91 -36.22
#